data_a9022f277c82845362689b8cdc4f11f1
#
_entry.id   a9022f277c82845362689b8cdc4f11f1
#
_cell.length_a   1.000
_cell.length_b   1.000
_cell.length_c   1.000
_cell.angle_alpha   90.00
_cell.angle_beta   90.00
_cell.angle_gamma   90.00
#
_symmetry.space_group_name_H-M   'P 1'
#
loop_
_entity.id
_entity.type
_entity.pdbx_description
1 polymer ?
#
loop_
_entity_poly.entity_id
_entity_poly.type
_entity_poly.pdbx_seq_one_letter_code
_entity_poly.pdbx_strand_id
1 'polypeptide(L)'
;MKYDTSIFKGSEEDPNKVPGALWKTFHNFGELGEYRILAQTEECVVIRLENETGEGDMVLYQVFDGIFLMYNDFHMSQYHSIYQAVDTMLAVDYCREGNITMELENGRCCMKKTGNICIDSRVHHKGMSYFPTNHYHGITIGFVSSLAEKALEENAAGIPIDLKAIRKKFCDNDGYFIIQENETLKRLFTDLYRVPENAKFPYFRTKVLEMLVCLSVMNAREAKDGGTYFYKDKVEKTRAVQKLISEKIDRDYTIKNLSVIFDISQTTLKDCFKSLYGKPLYTWLKEYRIGRAREYLTERDDMTICDISEAVGYKSQAKFGAVFKKMCGMTPNEYRNQKH
;
A
#
# COMPACT_ATOMS: atom_id res chain seq x y z
N MET A 1 -9.46 2.98 10.12
CA MET A 1 -10.71 2.32 10.53
C MET A 1 -10.35 1.47 11.74
N LYS A 2 -10.85 1.74 12.96
CA LYS A 2 -10.66 0.80 14.06
C LYS A 2 -11.60 -0.37 13.78
N TYR A 3 -11.06 -1.51 13.44
CA TYR A 3 -11.86 -2.73 13.34
C TYR A 3 -12.39 -3.04 14.75
N ASP A 4 -13.69 -3.26 14.86
CA ASP A 4 -14.28 -3.69 16.11
C ASP A 4 -13.86 -5.14 16.37
N THR A 5 -12.77 -5.30 17.14
CA THR A 5 -12.27 -6.61 17.55
C THR A 5 -13.17 -7.26 18.63
N SER A 6 -14.23 -6.57 19.12
CA SER A 6 -15.14 -7.11 20.12
C SER A 6 -15.96 -8.30 19.62
N ILE A 7 -16.10 -8.44 18.30
CA ILE A 7 -16.77 -9.60 17.66
C ILE A 7 -16.00 -10.92 17.90
N PHE A 8 -14.71 -10.82 18.26
CA PHE A 8 -13.81 -11.97 18.42
C PHE A 8 -13.59 -12.41 19.87
N LYS A 9 -14.35 -11.90 20.82
CA LYS A 9 -14.30 -12.36 22.21
C LYS A 9 -14.98 -13.70 22.35
N GLY A 10 -14.22 -14.80 22.28
CA GLY A 10 -14.76 -16.09 22.67
C GLY A 10 -14.11 -17.38 22.21
N SER A 11 -12.95 -17.41 21.59
CA SER A 11 -12.29 -18.69 21.33
C SER A 11 -10.87 -18.70 21.91
N GLU A 12 -10.69 -19.38 23.05
CA GLU A 12 -9.39 -19.92 23.50
C GLU A 12 -9.00 -21.14 22.63
N GLU A 13 -9.13 -21.05 21.31
CA GLU A 13 -8.65 -22.08 20.41
C GLU A 13 -7.22 -21.79 19.99
N ASP A 14 -6.43 -22.85 19.79
CA ASP A 14 -5.04 -22.83 19.38
C ASP A 14 -4.78 -21.74 18.33
N PRO A 15 -3.95 -20.71 18.62
CA PRO A 15 -3.68 -19.60 17.71
C PRO A 15 -3.03 -20.02 16.39
N ASN A 16 -2.60 -21.28 16.28
CA ASN A 16 -2.02 -21.86 15.07
C ASN A 16 -3.04 -22.60 14.19
N LYS A 17 -4.31 -22.63 14.57
CA LYS A 17 -5.35 -23.36 13.84
C LYS A 17 -6.15 -22.42 12.96
N VAL A 18 -5.69 -22.20 11.72
CA VAL A 18 -6.46 -21.48 10.69
C VAL A 18 -7.48 -22.41 10.04
N PRO A 19 -8.74 -22.01 9.82
CA PRO A 19 -9.77 -22.88 9.27
C PRO A 19 -9.46 -23.38 7.84
N GLY A 20 -9.61 -24.65 7.63
CA GLY A 20 -9.75 -25.45 6.42
C GLY A 20 -9.10 -24.96 5.12
N ALA A 21 -9.90 -24.37 4.22
CA ALA A 21 -9.47 -23.99 2.88
C ALA A 21 -8.55 -22.73 2.86
N LEU A 22 -8.78 -21.76 3.74
CA LEU A 22 -7.90 -20.58 3.87
C LEU A 22 -6.49 -20.97 4.31
N TRP A 23 -6.38 -21.95 5.22
CA TRP A 23 -5.07 -22.46 5.67
C TRP A 23 -4.25 -23.07 4.54
N LYS A 24 -4.86 -23.86 3.67
CA LYS A 24 -4.16 -24.43 2.52
C LYS A 24 -3.59 -23.37 1.59
N THR A 25 -4.29 -22.24 1.49
CA THR A 25 -3.87 -21.09 0.68
C THR A 25 -2.71 -20.32 1.34
N PHE A 26 -2.68 -20.27 2.68
CA PHE A 26 -1.72 -19.49 3.46
C PHE A 26 -0.78 -20.33 4.32
N HIS A 27 -0.67 -21.62 4.06
CA HIS A 27 0.18 -22.55 4.83
C HIS A 27 1.63 -22.05 5.00
N ASN A 28 2.14 -21.32 4.03
CA ASN A 28 3.48 -20.75 4.07
C ASN A 28 3.60 -19.48 4.93
N PHE A 29 2.50 -18.91 5.44
CA PHE A 29 2.59 -17.86 6.45
C PHE A 29 3.10 -18.40 7.80
N GLY A 30 2.99 -19.69 8.07
CA GLY A 30 3.40 -20.34 9.34
C GLY A 30 4.90 -20.31 9.65
N GLU A 31 5.74 -20.06 8.65
CA GLU A 31 7.20 -19.97 8.82
C GLU A 31 7.71 -18.52 8.92
N LEU A 32 6.79 -17.54 8.87
CA LEU A 32 7.05 -16.11 8.80
C LEU A 32 7.17 -15.49 10.20
N GLY A 33 8.15 -15.73 10.98
CA GLY A 33 8.38 -15.24 12.34
C GLY A 33 7.96 -13.81 12.74
N GLU A 34 7.37 -13.02 11.84
CA GLU A 34 6.97 -11.62 12.00
C GLU A 34 5.45 -11.41 11.99
N TYR A 35 4.62 -12.44 12.14
CA TYR A 35 3.18 -12.27 12.16
C TYR A 35 2.51 -12.95 13.35
N ARG A 36 1.35 -12.43 13.74
CA ARG A 36 0.48 -13.00 14.78
C ARG A 36 -0.96 -13.08 14.28
N ILE A 37 -1.62 -14.21 14.53
CA ILE A 37 -3.08 -14.30 14.36
C ILE A 37 -3.71 -13.63 15.59
N LEU A 38 -4.41 -12.52 15.38
CA LEU A 38 -5.08 -11.79 16.45
C LEU A 38 -6.48 -12.33 16.74
N ALA A 39 -7.16 -12.82 15.70
CA ALA A 39 -8.52 -13.36 15.81
C ALA A 39 -8.82 -14.27 14.61
N GLN A 40 -9.69 -15.25 14.83
CA GLN A 40 -10.05 -16.24 13.83
C GLN A 40 -11.48 -16.75 14.04
N THR A 41 -12.20 -16.90 12.92
CA THR A 41 -13.49 -17.61 12.83
C THR A 41 -13.45 -18.56 11.65
N GLU A 42 -14.54 -19.29 11.37
CA GLU A 42 -14.63 -20.15 10.17
C GLU A 42 -14.49 -19.36 8.86
N GLU A 43 -14.86 -18.10 8.85
CA GLU A 43 -14.98 -17.26 7.65
C GLU A 43 -14.00 -16.08 7.59
N CYS A 44 -13.31 -15.77 8.70
CA CYS A 44 -12.47 -14.60 8.82
C CYS A 44 -11.22 -14.86 9.66
N VAL A 45 -10.08 -14.32 9.23
CA VAL A 45 -8.82 -14.33 9.97
C VAL A 45 -8.25 -12.92 10.01
N VAL A 46 -7.81 -12.48 11.19
CA VAL A 46 -7.09 -11.23 11.40
C VAL A 46 -5.64 -11.53 11.70
N ILE A 47 -4.75 -11.05 10.87
CA ILE A 47 -3.30 -11.27 10.96
C ILE A 47 -2.62 -9.93 11.18
N ARG A 48 -1.76 -9.83 12.19
CA ARG A 48 -0.86 -8.71 12.41
C ARG A 48 0.55 -9.05 11.93
N LEU A 49 1.11 -8.15 11.16
CA LEU A 49 2.53 -8.09 10.82
C LEU A 49 3.19 -7.04 11.70
N GLU A 50 4.38 -7.34 12.21
CA GLU A 50 5.12 -6.41 13.07
C GLU A 50 6.63 -6.59 12.82
N ASN A 51 7.33 -5.47 12.64
CA ASN A 51 8.79 -5.46 12.56
C ASN A 51 9.34 -4.14 13.13
N GLU A 52 10.65 -3.95 13.10
CA GLU A 52 11.34 -2.75 13.58
C GLU A 52 10.86 -1.43 12.95
N THR A 53 10.16 -1.48 11.82
CA THR A 53 9.70 -0.29 11.09
C THR A 53 8.24 0.06 11.33
N GLY A 54 7.50 -0.79 12.03
CA GLY A 54 6.09 -0.57 12.35
C GLY A 54 5.24 -1.84 12.35
N GLU A 55 3.94 -1.68 12.23
CA GLU A 55 2.96 -2.75 12.25
C GLU A 55 1.94 -2.63 11.12
N GLY A 56 1.24 -3.72 10.83
CA GLY A 56 0.14 -3.73 9.87
C GLY A 56 -0.83 -4.87 10.10
N ASP A 57 -2.08 -4.64 9.76
CA ASP A 57 -3.14 -5.63 9.90
C ASP A 57 -3.65 -6.09 8.53
N MET A 58 -3.88 -7.38 8.41
CA MET A 58 -4.59 -8.01 7.30
C MET A 58 -5.85 -8.70 7.82
N VAL A 59 -7.00 -8.36 7.27
CA VAL A 59 -8.30 -8.97 7.61
C VAL A 59 -8.79 -9.74 6.40
N LEU A 60 -8.72 -11.06 6.47
CA LEU A 60 -9.10 -11.97 5.39
C LEU A 60 -10.47 -12.55 5.61
N TYR A 61 -11.30 -12.54 4.56
CA TYR A 61 -12.60 -13.19 4.50
C TYR A 61 -12.61 -14.24 3.41
N GLN A 62 -13.06 -15.46 3.71
CA GLN A 62 -13.32 -16.48 2.69
C GLN A 62 -14.66 -16.18 2.02
N VAL A 63 -14.65 -15.80 0.75
CA VAL A 63 -15.86 -15.43 -0.01
C VAL A 63 -16.49 -16.65 -0.66
N PHE A 64 -15.67 -17.47 -1.29
CA PHE A 64 -15.98 -18.79 -1.84
C PHE A 64 -14.80 -19.72 -1.58
N ASP A 65 -14.93 -21.00 -1.87
CA ASP A 65 -13.80 -21.91 -1.79
C ASP A 65 -12.69 -21.49 -2.77
N GLY A 66 -11.48 -21.30 -2.26
CA GLY A 66 -10.36 -20.78 -3.06
C GLY A 66 -10.44 -19.29 -3.44
N ILE A 67 -11.46 -18.54 -2.97
CA ILE A 67 -11.59 -17.10 -3.23
C ILE A 67 -11.66 -16.34 -1.91
N PHE A 68 -10.75 -15.39 -1.71
CA PHE A 68 -10.69 -14.58 -0.51
C PHE A 68 -10.68 -13.08 -0.82
N LEU A 69 -11.17 -12.30 0.13
CA LEU A 69 -11.11 -10.85 0.15
C LEU A 69 -10.32 -10.42 1.39
N MET A 70 -9.30 -9.59 1.21
CA MET A 70 -8.40 -9.16 2.27
C MET A 70 -8.31 -7.64 2.31
N TYR A 71 -8.59 -7.07 3.48
CA TYR A 71 -8.27 -5.68 3.79
C TYR A 71 -6.86 -5.60 4.35
N ASN A 72 -6.08 -4.66 3.85
CA ASN A 72 -4.71 -4.40 4.29
C ASN A 72 -4.63 -2.99 4.86
N ASP A 73 -4.03 -2.86 6.04
CA ASP A 73 -3.77 -1.57 6.70
C ASP A 73 -2.38 -1.61 7.35
N PHE A 74 -1.39 -1.02 6.68
CA PHE A 74 0.01 -1.07 7.09
C PHE A 74 0.51 0.32 7.49
N HIS A 75 1.10 0.40 8.67
CA HIS A 75 1.78 1.57 9.25
C HIS A 75 3.23 1.23 9.52
N MET A 76 3.99 0.95 8.47
CA MET A 76 5.40 0.58 8.48
C MET A 76 6.12 1.12 7.25
N SER A 77 7.46 1.14 7.27
CA SER A 77 8.22 1.61 6.11
C SER A 77 8.59 0.50 5.12
N GLN A 78 8.66 -0.74 5.58
CA GLN A 78 9.01 -1.89 4.74
C GLN A 78 8.55 -3.20 5.36
N TYR A 79 8.39 -4.20 4.49
CA TYR A 79 8.09 -5.58 4.85
C TYR A 79 8.76 -6.56 3.89
N HIS A 80 9.35 -7.61 4.42
CA HIS A 80 9.92 -8.69 3.60
C HIS A 80 8.90 -9.82 3.47
N SER A 81 8.26 -9.92 2.30
CA SER A 81 7.37 -11.04 2.00
C SER A 81 8.18 -12.27 1.62
N ILE A 82 8.00 -13.37 2.34
CA ILE A 82 8.49 -14.69 1.95
C ILE A 82 7.37 -15.54 1.33
N TYR A 83 6.19 -14.93 1.13
CA TYR A 83 5.05 -15.61 0.54
C TYR A 83 5.41 -16.16 -0.84
N GLN A 84 5.21 -17.44 -1.02
CA GLN A 84 5.32 -18.13 -2.30
C GLN A 84 4.00 -18.82 -2.58
N ALA A 85 3.41 -18.52 -3.70
CA ALA A 85 2.16 -19.17 -4.11
C ALA A 85 2.41 -20.68 -4.30
N VAL A 86 1.57 -21.48 -3.66
CA VAL A 86 1.65 -22.97 -3.73
C VAL A 86 1.00 -23.48 -5.02
N ASP A 87 0.10 -22.71 -5.59
CA ASP A 87 -0.62 -22.98 -6.83
C ASP A 87 -0.69 -21.72 -7.69
N THR A 88 -1.13 -21.87 -8.92
CA THR A 88 -1.40 -20.71 -9.76
C THR A 88 -2.46 -19.83 -9.10
N MET A 89 -2.07 -18.59 -8.84
CA MET A 89 -2.96 -17.60 -8.26
C MET A 89 -3.24 -16.47 -9.24
N LEU A 90 -4.40 -15.86 -9.06
CA LEU A 90 -4.71 -14.54 -9.58
C LEU A 90 -5.08 -13.67 -8.39
N ALA A 91 -4.58 -12.45 -8.34
CA ALA A 91 -4.99 -11.47 -7.36
C ALA A 91 -5.31 -10.13 -8.01
N VAL A 92 -6.29 -9.43 -7.46
CA VAL A 92 -6.66 -8.08 -7.86
C VAL A 92 -6.53 -7.19 -6.64
N ASP A 93 -5.54 -6.32 -6.67
CA ASP A 93 -5.23 -5.39 -5.59
C ASP A 93 -5.73 -3.99 -5.92
N TYR A 94 -6.39 -3.34 -5.00
CA TYR A 94 -6.74 -1.92 -5.06
C TYR A 94 -5.99 -1.15 -3.99
N CYS A 95 -5.23 -0.16 -4.40
CA CYS A 95 -4.56 0.78 -3.48
C CYS A 95 -5.50 1.97 -3.19
N ARG A 96 -6.06 2.02 -1.99
CA ARG A 96 -6.94 3.12 -1.58
C ARG A 96 -6.14 4.34 -1.13
N GLU A 97 -5.14 4.13 -0.29
CA GLU A 97 -4.31 5.18 0.30
C GLU A 97 -2.86 4.71 0.41
N GLY A 98 -1.93 5.66 0.38
CA GLY A 98 -0.50 5.38 0.41
C GLY A 98 0.06 4.91 -0.93
N ASN A 99 1.26 4.37 -0.88
CA ASN A 99 1.96 3.80 -2.03
C ASN A 99 2.72 2.56 -1.57
N ILE A 100 2.81 1.57 -2.45
CA ILE A 100 3.67 0.41 -2.24
C ILE A 100 4.62 0.24 -3.41
N THR A 101 5.89 -0.02 -3.11
CA THR A 101 6.92 -0.39 -4.08
C THR A 101 7.35 -1.82 -3.82
N MET A 102 7.18 -2.69 -4.78
CA MET A 102 7.57 -4.10 -4.68
C MET A 102 8.78 -4.37 -5.55
N GLU A 103 9.75 -5.08 -5.01
CA GLU A 103 10.86 -5.64 -5.79
C GLU A 103 10.39 -6.83 -6.61
N LEU A 104 10.88 -6.91 -7.84
CA LEU A 104 10.62 -8.00 -8.77
C LEU A 104 11.91 -8.79 -9.00
N GLU A 105 11.76 -10.08 -9.30
CA GLU A 105 12.93 -10.97 -9.54
C GLU A 105 13.84 -10.52 -10.68
N ASN A 106 13.30 -9.76 -11.64
CA ASN A 106 14.08 -9.22 -12.77
C ASN A 106 14.91 -7.96 -12.43
N GLY A 107 15.07 -7.62 -11.14
CA GLY A 107 15.83 -6.45 -10.69
C GLY A 107 15.12 -5.11 -10.91
N ARG A 108 13.82 -5.14 -11.24
CA ARG A 108 12.97 -3.95 -11.35
C ARG A 108 12.10 -3.82 -10.10
N CYS A 109 11.60 -2.63 -9.87
CA CYS A 109 10.59 -2.36 -8.84
C CYS A 109 9.31 -1.88 -9.52
N CYS A 110 8.19 -2.42 -9.06
CA CYS A 110 6.85 -1.98 -9.44
C CYS A 110 6.28 -1.06 -8.38
N MET A 111 5.64 0.02 -8.80
CA MET A 111 5.03 1.00 -7.92
C MET A 111 3.51 1.02 -8.10
N LYS A 112 2.78 0.64 -7.05
CA LYS A 112 1.33 0.83 -6.95
C LYS A 112 1.06 2.12 -6.19
N LYS A 113 0.26 3.01 -6.76
CA LYS A 113 -0.12 4.32 -6.19
C LYS A 113 -1.59 4.32 -5.81
N THR A 114 -1.97 5.26 -4.98
CA THR A 114 -3.38 5.52 -4.67
C THR A 114 -4.23 5.58 -5.93
N GLY A 115 -5.32 4.83 -5.95
CA GLY A 115 -6.25 4.69 -7.09
C GLY A 115 -5.87 3.60 -8.09
N ASN A 116 -4.65 3.04 -8.04
CA ASN A 116 -4.27 1.95 -8.93
C ASN A 116 -4.98 0.64 -8.57
N ILE A 117 -5.32 -0.13 -9.60
CA ILE A 117 -5.75 -1.51 -9.50
C ILE A 117 -4.67 -2.36 -10.16
N CYS A 118 -4.13 -3.33 -9.43
CA CYS A 118 -3.11 -4.23 -9.93
C CYS A 118 -3.69 -5.63 -10.07
N ILE A 119 -3.53 -6.24 -11.24
CA ILE A 119 -3.85 -7.64 -11.48
C ILE A 119 -2.52 -8.39 -11.48
N ASP A 120 -2.39 -9.40 -10.64
CA ASP A 120 -1.12 -10.02 -10.29
C ASP A 120 -1.27 -11.54 -10.20
N SER A 121 -0.37 -12.28 -10.84
CA SER A 121 -0.32 -13.75 -10.78
C SER A 121 0.39 -14.29 -9.52
N ARG A 122 0.89 -13.43 -8.64
CA ARG A 122 1.66 -13.74 -7.42
C ARG A 122 2.97 -14.52 -7.64
N VAL A 123 3.41 -14.68 -8.87
CA VAL A 123 4.67 -15.38 -9.19
C VAL A 123 5.88 -14.66 -8.60
N HIS A 124 5.83 -13.32 -8.54
CA HIS A 124 6.94 -12.46 -8.06
C HIS A 124 6.63 -11.78 -6.72
N HIS A 125 5.84 -12.40 -5.86
CA HIS A 125 5.41 -11.79 -4.61
C HIS A 125 6.43 -11.90 -3.46
N LYS A 126 7.45 -12.75 -3.63
CA LYS A 126 8.57 -12.88 -2.69
C LYS A 126 9.53 -11.71 -2.85
N GLY A 127 9.91 -11.08 -1.75
CA GLY A 127 10.90 -9.99 -1.75
C GLY A 127 10.47 -8.80 -0.90
N MET A 128 11.24 -7.71 -1.02
CA MET A 128 10.98 -6.50 -0.24
C MET A 128 9.83 -5.69 -0.83
N SER A 129 8.90 -5.35 0.05
CA SER A 129 7.88 -4.33 -0.18
C SER A 129 8.22 -3.10 0.65
N TYR A 130 8.16 -1.92 0.04
CA TYR A 130 8.43 -0.64 0.69
C TYR A 130 7.18 0.21 0.69
N PHE A 131 6.92 0.87 1.80
CA PHE A 131 5.83 1.83 1.97
C PHE A 131 6.42 3.23 2.14
N PRO A 132 6.65 3.97 1.03
CA PRO A 132 7.39 5.23 1.07
C PRO A 132 6.76 6.33 1.93
N THR A 133 5.47 6.23 2.21
CA THR A 133 4.71 7.14 3.09
C THR A 133 4.48 6.59 4.48
N ASN A 134 5.12 5.45 4.83
CA ASN A 134 4.90 4.68 6.06
C ASN A 134 3.43 4.30 6.29
N HIS A 135 2.64 4.28 5.23
CA HIS A 135 1.22 3.98 5.26
C HIS A 135 0.78 3.36 3.94
N TYR A 136 0.00 2.29 4.03
CA TYR A 136 -0.68 1.66 2.89
C TYR A 136 -2.01 1.09 3.34
N HIS A 137 -3.08 1.47 2.64
CA HIS A 137 -4.40 0.93 2.86
C HIS A 137 -5.00 0.46 1.54
N GLY A 138 -5.44 -0.80 1.49
CA GLY A 138 -5.93 -1.39 0.26
C GLY A 138 -6.77 -2.64 0.46
N ILE A 139 -7.30 -3.15 -0.65
CA ILE A 139 -8.03 -4.42 -0.71
C ILE A 139 -7.33 -5.33 -1.71
N THR A 140 -7.20 -6.60 -1.34
CA THR A 140 -6.80 -7.68 -2.22
C THR A 140 -7.96 -8.66 -2.37
N ILE A 141 -8.31 -9.03 -3.61
CA ILE A 141 -9.19 -10.16 -3.90
C ILE A 141 -8.33 -11.22 -4.58
N GLY A 142 -8.20 -12.38 -3.95
CA GLY A 142 -7.33 -13.45 -4.41
C GLY A 142 -8.10 -14.70 -4.80
N PHE A 143 -7.58 -15.39 -5.83
CA PHE A 143 -8.13 -16.60 -6.42
C PHE A 143 -7.06 -17.67 -6.49
N VAL A 144 -7.25 -18.78 -5.78
CA VAL A 144 -6.46 -20.00 -5.92
C VAL A 144 -7.07 -20.79 -7.06
N SER A 145 -6.39 -20.83 -8.21
CA SER A 145 -7.03 -21.17 -9.51
C SER A 145 -7.81 -22.47 -9.49
N SER A 146 -7.24 -23.55 -8.98
CA SER A 146 -7.90 -24.86 -8.96
C SER A 146 -9.20 -24.91 -8.16
N LEU A 147 -9.20 -24.28 -6.98
CA LEU A 147 -10.37 -24.22 -6.08
C LEU A 147 -11.39 -23.17 -6.56
N ALA A 148 -10.88 -21.99 -6.97
CA ALA A 148 -11.71 -20.88 -7.40
C ALA A 148 -12.51 -21.20 -8.67
N GLU A 149 -11.92 -21.90 -9.65
CA GLU A 149 -12.63 -22.33 -10.87
C GLU A 149 -13.83 -23.19 -10.50
N LYS A 150 -13.63 -24.21 -9.67
CA LYS A 150 -14.71 -25.09 -9.21
C LYS A 150 -15.80 -24.33 -8.46
N ALA A 151 -15.40 -23.45 -7.52
CA ALA A 151 -16.36 -22.66 -6.77
C ALA A 151 -17.20 -21.72 -7.66
N LEU A 152 -16.59 -21.16 -8.71
CA LEU A 152 -17.32 -20.31 -9.67
C LEU A 152 -18.28 -21.12 -10.55
N GLU A 153 -17.90 -22.33 -10.99
CA GLU A 153 -18.80 -23.23 -11.71
C GLU A 153 -20.06 -23.56 -10.88
N GLU A 154 -19.88 -23.81 -9.57
CA GLU A 154 -20.98 -24.17 -8.67
C GLU A 154 -21.86 -22.98 -8.28
N ASN A 155 -21.27 -21.77 -8.09
CA ASN A 155 -21.96 -20.63 -7.49
C ASN A 155 -22.28 -19.49 -8.48
N ALA A 156 -21.71 -19.51 -9.69
CA ALA A 156 -21.90 -18.49 -10.72
C ALA A 156 -22.44 -19.08 -12.04
N ALA A 157 -23.26 -20.13 -11.96
CA ALA A 157 -23.83 -20.79 -13.11
C ALA A 157 -24.53 -19.80 -14.06
N GLY A 158 -24.18 -19.82 -15.35
CA GLY A 158 -24.71 -18.91 -16.36
C GLY A 158 -23.98 -17.57 -16.48
N ILE A 159 -22.99 -17.29 -15.65
CA ILE A 159 -22.10 -16.13 -15.81
C ILE A 159 -20.81 -16.63 -16.49
N PRO A 160 -20.45 -16.13 -17.69
CA PRO A 160 -19.28 -16.63 -18.43
C PRO A 160 -17.99 -16.04 -17.86
N ILE A 161 -17.50 -16.60 -16.75
CA ILE A 161 -16.24 -16.22 -16.12
C ILE A 161 -15.19 -17.30 -16.38
N ASP A 162 -14.07 -16.91 -17.00
CA ASP A 162 -12.90 -17.73 -17.23
C ASP A 162 -11.68 -17.09 -16.58
N LEU A 163 -11.27 -17.60 -15.41
CA LEU A 163 -10.11 -17.09 -14.67
C LEU A 163 -8.80 -17.26 -15.44
N LYS A 164 -8.66 -18.35 -16.22
CA LYS A 164 -7.46 -18.57 -17.04
C LYS A 164 -7.36 -17.54 -18.14
N ALA A 165 -8.50 -17.22 -18.81
CA ALA A 165 -8.54 -16.18 -19.82
C ALA A 165 -8.24 -14.80 -19.24
N ILE A 166 -8.78 -14.45 -18.05
CA ILE A 166 -8.47 -13.21 -17.34
C ILE A 166 -6.98 -13.14 -17.00
N ARG A 167 -6.43 -14.20 -16.41
CA ARG A 167 -5.01 -14.27 -16.07
C ARG A 167 -4.14 -14.12 -17.32
N LYS A 168 -4.41 -14.85 -18.37
CA LYS A 168 -3.71 -14.75 -19.66
C LYS A 168 -3.78 -13.34 -20.24
N LYS A 169 -4.95 -12.69 -20.17
CA LYS A 169 -5.17 -11.33 -20.66
C LYS A 169 -4.31 -10.28 -20.00
N PHE A 170 -4.09 -10.38 -18.68
CA PHE A 170 -3.46 -9.33 -17.89
C PHE A 170 -2.06 -9.69 -17.34
N CYS A 171 -1.70 -10.98 -17.25
CA CYS A 171 -0.48 -11.41 -16.56
C CYS A 171 0.53 -12.14 -17.46
N ASP A 172 0.31 -12.26 -18.79
CA ASP A 172 1.15 -13.07 -19.69
C ASP A 172 2.61 -12.61 -19.80
N ASN A 173 2.90 -11.29 -19.70
CA ASN A 173 4.23 -10.77 -19.99
C ASN A 173 5.12 -10.67 -18.74
N ASP A 174 4.66 -10.01 -17.69
CA ASP A 174 5.45 -9.71 -16.47
C ASP A 174 4.81 -10.27 -15.19
N GLY A 175 3.77 -11.08 -15.33
CA GLY A 175 3.04 -11.65 -14.19
C GLY A 175 2.08 -10.68 -13.51
N TYR A 176 2.03 -9.40 -13.93
CA TYR A 176 1.09 -8.42 -13.40
C TYR A 176 0.84 -7.25 -14.36
N PHE A 177 -0.29 -6.55 -14.13
CA PHE A 177 -0.78 -5.44 -14.94
C PHE A 177 -1.40 -4.37 -14.04
N ILE A 178 -1.06 -3.09 -14.26
CA ILE A 178 -1.60 -1.96 -13.49
C ILE A 178 -2.61 -1.16 -14.33
N ILE A 179 -3.84 -1.13 -13.85
CA ILE A 179 -4.89 -0.24 -14.34
C ILE A 179 -4.81 1.05 -13.52
N GLN A 180 -4.48 2.19 -14.15
CA GLN A 180 -4.34 3.47 -13.44
C GLN A 180 -5.68 4.08 -13.06
N GLU A 181 -6.62 4.14 -13.99
CA GLU A 181 -7.93 4.78 -13.81
C GLU A 181 -9.02 3.94 -14.48
N ASN A 182 -9.91 3.39 -13.67
CA ASN A 182 -11.13 2.75 -14.12
C ASN A 182 -12.23 3.01 -13.10
N GLU A 183 -13.13 3.93 -13.41
CA GLU A 183 -14.16 4.38 -12.47
C GLU A 183 -15.13 3.27 -12.04
N THR A 184 -15.41 2.30 -12.91
CA THR A 184 -16.27 1.15 -12.57
C THR A 184 -15.64 0.27 -11.50
N LEU A 185 -14.38 -0.16 -11.72
CA LEU A 185 -13.66 -0.98 -10.75
C LEU A 185 -13.37 -0.19 -9.46
N LYS A 186 -12.98 1.09 -9.57
CA LYS A 186 -12.75 1.95 -8.41
C LYS A 186 -13.99 2.09 -7.54
N ARG A 187 -15.17 2.29 -8.14
CA ARG A 187 -16.44 2.35 -7.42
C ARG A 187 -16.73 1.02 -6.71
N LEU A 188 -16.52 -0.10 -7.39
CA LEU A 188 -16.69 -1.42 -6.82
C LEU A 188 -15.82 -1.61 -5.55
N PHE A 189 -14.54 -1.28 -5.63
CA PHE A 189 -13.65 -1.36 -4.46
C PHE A 189 -14.03 -0.35 -3.37
N THR A 190 -14.52 0.84 -3.73
CA THR A 190 -14.99 1.84 -2.75
C THR A 190 -16.22 1.35 -2.01
N ASP A 191 -17.14 0.66 -2.70
CA ASP A 191 -18.33 0.05 -2.11
C ASP A 191 -17.96 -1.02 -1.06
N LEU A 192 -16.87 -1.77 -1.27
CA LEU A 192 -16.38 -2.78 -0.32
C LEU A 192 -15.96 -2.20 1.05
N TYR A 193 -15.74 -0.88 1.15
CA TYR A 193 -15.52 -0.20 2.43
C TYR A 193 -16.81 0.25 3.14
N ARG A 194 -17.98 0.02 2.53
CA ARG A 194 -19.29 0.43 3.05
C ARG A 194 -20.26 -0.75 3.11
N VAL A 195 -19.74 -1.92 3.45
CA VAL A 195 -20.51 -3.17 3.47
C VAL A 195 -21.49 -3.16 4.65
N PRO A 196 -22.78 -3.46 4.44
CA PRO A 196 -23.72 -3.67 5.52
C PRO A 196 -23.36 -4.89 6.36
N GLU A 197 -23.27 -4.73 7.69
CA GLU A 197 -22.86 -5.82 8.61
C GLU A 197 -23.73 -7.08 8.47
N ASN A 198 -25.06 -6.90 8.33
CA ASN A 198 -26.03 -8.00 8.23
C ASN A 198 -26.05 -8.69 6.85
N ALA A 199 -25.31 -8.18 5.86
CA ALA A 199 -25.26 -8.73 4.50
C ALA A 199 -23.83 -8.89 3.98
N LYS A 200 -22.85 -8.97 4.87
CA LYS A 200 -21.42 -8.94 4.55
C LYS A 200 -21.04 -9.97 3.47
N PHE A 201 -21.28 -11.24 3.68
CA PHE A 201 -20.86 -12.30 2.74
C PHE A 201 -21.64 -12.28 1.42
N PRO A 202 -22.97 -12.18 1.38
CA PRO A 202 -23.69 -11.98 0.14
C PRO A 202 -23.20 -10.77 -0.66
N TYR A 203 -22.85 -9.68 0.01
CA TYR A 203 -22.31 -8.48 -0.62
C TYR A 203 -20.92 -8.74 -1.22
N PHE A 204 -20.01 -9.36 -0.48
CA PHE A 204 -18.69 -9.75 -0.99
C PHE A 204 -18.79 -10.66 -2.20
N ARG A 205 -19.64 -11.68 -2.15
CA ARG A 205 -19.88 -12.60 -3.28
C ARG A 205 -20.33 -11.86 -4.52
N THR A 206 -21.31 -10.98 -4.38
CA THR A 206 -21.82 -10.15 -5.50
C THR A 206 -20.72 -9.27 -6.08
N LYS A 207 -19.93 -8.59 -5.24
CA LYS A 207 -18.86 -7.69 -5.68
C LYS A 207 -17.69 -8.43 -6.35
N VAL A 208 -17.35 -9.62 -5.90
CA VAL A 208 -16.35 -10.48 -6.56
C VAL A 208 -16.81 -10.89 -7.94
N LEU A 209 -18.06 -11.33 -8.10
CA LEU A 209 -18.62 -11.70 -9.41
C LEU A 209 -18.71 -10.49 -10.35
N GLU A 210 -19.18 -9.33 -9.87
CA GLU A 210 -19.22 -8.07 -10.62
C GLU A 210 -17.81 -7.70 -11.14
N MET A 211 -16.79 -7.79 -10.29
CA MET A 211 -15.40 -7.52 -10.68
C MET A 211 -14.93 -8.46 -11.78
N LEU A 212 -15.17 -9.77 -11.65
CA LEU A 212 -14.76 -10.76 -12.63
C LEU A 212 -15.45 -10.54 -13.99
N VAL A 213 -16.75 -10.20 -14.00
CA VAL A 213 -17.46 -9.82 -15.22
C VAL A 213 -16.82 -8.59 -15.87
N CYS A 214 -16.54 -7.54 -15.09
CA CYS A 214 -15.87 -6.34 -15.61
C CYS A 214 -14.50 -6.68 -16.22
N LEU A 215 -13.68 -7.51 -15.54
CA LEU A 215 -12.38 -7.93 -16.06
C LEU A 215 -12.50 -8.82 -17.31
N SER A 216 -13.55 -9.67 -17.40
CA SER A 216 -13.77 -10.54 -18.55
C SER A 216 -14.04 -9.75 -19.83
N VAL A 217 -14.82 -8.66 -19.75
CA VAL A 217 -15.19 -7.84 -20.92
C VAL A 217 -14.18 -6.73 -21.22
N MET A 218 -13.30 -6.40 -20.27
CA MET A 218 -12.31 -5.33 -20.42
C MET A 218 -11.28 -5.67 -21.51
N ASN A 219 -10.99 -4.69 -22.37
CA ASN A 219 -9.91 -4.80 -23.35
C ASN A 219 -8.58 -4.34 -22.73
N ALA A 220 -7.65 -5.28 -22.50
CA ALA A 220 -6.35 -4.96 -21.91
C ALA A 220 -5.53 -3.97 -22.77
N ARG A 221 -5.69 -3.97 -24.11
CA ARG A 221 -4.99 -3.01 -24.98
C ARG A 221 -5.47 -1.57 -24.79
N GLU A 222 -6.76 -1.40 -24.51
CA GLU A 222 -7.35 -0.09 -24.21
C GLU A 222 -7.08 0.36 -22.78
N ALA A 223 -6.99 -0.60 -21.84
CA ALA A 223 -6.68 -0.33 -20.44
C ALA A 223 -5.25 0.20 -20.23
N LYS A 224 -4.34 -0.01 -21.19
CA LYS A 224 -2.90 0.33 -21.14
C LYS A 224 -2.27 0.01 -19.79
N ASP A 225 -1.21 -0.75 -19.77
CA ASP A 225 -0.44 -0.93 -18.52
C ASP A 225 0.09 0.43 -18.03
N GLY A 226 -0.49 0.89 -16.93
CA GLY A 226 -0.11 2.14 -16.28
C GLY A 226 1.02 1.97 -15.28
N GLY A 227 1.66 0.81 -15.23
CA GLY A 227 2.75 0.50 -14.31
C GLY A 227 3.90 1.50 -14.41
N THR A 228 4.39 1.91 -13.27
CA THR A 228 5.63 2.70 -13.18
C THR A 228 6.72 1.79 -12.65
N TYR A 229 7.76 1.60 -13.47
CA TYR A 229 8.85 0.67 -13.19
C TYR A 229 10.17 1.42 -13.14
N PHE A 230 10.99 1.10 -12.14
CA PHE A 230 12.38 1.57 -12.07
C PHE A 230 13.27 0.38 -11.74
N TYR A 231 14.55 0.45 -12.17
CA TYR A 231 15.53 -0.49 -11.67
C TYR A 231 15.74 -0.32 -10.16
N LYS A 232 15.97 -1.43 -9.46
CA LYS A 232 16.14 -1.47 -8.01
C LYS A 232 17.19 -0.48 -7.53
N ASP A 233 18.35 -0.38 -8.21
CA ASP A 233 19.41 0.56 -7.88
C ASP A 233 18.94 2.02 -7.90
N LYS A 234 18.03 2.41 -8.81
CA LYS A 234 17.48 3.77 -8.87
C LYS A 234 16.53 4.05 -7.72
N VAL A 235 15.75 3.05 -7.33
CA VAL A 235 14.85 3.12 -6.17
C VAL A 235 15.66 3.26 -4.87
N GLU A 236 16.69 2.43 -4.69
CA GLU A 236 17.60 2.47 -3.52
C GLU A 236 18.33 3.82 -3.42
N LYS A 237 18.90 4.31 -4.52
CA LYS A 237 19.55 5.63 -4.58
C LYS A 237 18.57 6.75 -4.22
N THR A 238 17.32 6.69 -4.71
CA THR A 238 16.29 7.69 -4.43
C THR A 238 15.85 7.65 -2.95
N ARG A 239 15.76 6.46 -2.36
CA ARG A 239 15.49 6.31 -0.91
C ARG A 239 16.64 6.85 -0.07
N ALA A 240 17.89 6.62 -0.48
CA ALA A 240 19.07 7.18 0.18
C ALA A 240 19.08 8.72 0.10
N VAL A 241 18.65 9.31 -1.03
CA VAL A 241 18.43 10.76 -1.13
C VAL A 241 17.40 11.22 -0.10
N GLN A 242 16.25 10.56 -0.02
CA GLN A 242 15.19 10.95 0.94
C GLN A 242 15.70 10.85 2.37
N LYS A 243 16.41 9.79 2.74
CA LYS A 243 17.03 9.63 4.05
C LYS A 243 17.98 10.78 4.37
N LEU A 244 18.90 11.11 3.45
CA LEU A 244 19.84 12.20 3.64
C LEU A 244 19.14 13.56 3.89
N ILE A 245 18.13 13.89 3.08
CA ILE A 245 17.43 15.18 3.21
C ILE A 245 16.52 15.25 4.43
N SER A 246 16.09 14.11 4.98
CA SER A 246 15.34 14.02 6.24
C SER A 246 16.25 14.18 7.45
N GLU A 247 17.42 13.52 7.46
CA GLU A 247 18.38 13.54 8.55
C GLU A 247 19.11 14.90 8.68
N LYS A 248 19.35 15.56 7.55
CA LYS A 248 20.04 16.85 7.47
C LYS A 248 19.12 17.91 6.88
N ILE A 249 18.01 18.12 7.54
CA ILE A 249 16.89 18.94 7.09
C ILE A 249 17.25 20.43 6.96
N ASP A 250 18.21 20.89 7.73
CA ASP A 250 18.74 22.27 7.78
C ASP A 250 19.54 22.67 6.53
N ARG A 251 19.99 21.69 5.74
CA ARG A 251 20.85 21.93 4.59
C ARG A 251 20.09 22.30 3.32
N ASP A 252 20.77 23.08 2.47
CA ASP A 252 20.31 23.38 1.13
C ASP A 252 20.70 22.24 0.16
N TYR A 253 19.69 21.71 -0.54
CA TYR A 253 19.88 20.70 -1.55
C TYR A 253 19.44 21.18 -2.93
N THR A 254 20.23 20.86 -3.96
CA THR A 254 19.81 20.99 -5.36
C THR A 254 19.71 19.60 -6.00
N ILE A 255 18.81 19.45 -6.95
CA ILE A 255 18.70 18.20 -7.73
C ILE A 255 20.04 17.85 -8.37
N LYS A 256 20.76 18.86 -8.86
CA LYS A 256 22.09 18.69 -9.47
C LYS A 256 23.09 18.08 -8.46
N ASN A 257 23.18 18.64 -7.24
CA ASN A 257 24.09 18.12 -6.22
C ASN A 257 23.73 16.71 -5.78
N LEU A 258 22.44 16.46 -5.54
CA LEU A 258 21.95 15.14 -5.17
C LEU A 258 22.19 14.11 -6.27
N SER A 259 22.00 14.48 -7.53
CA SER A 259 22.26 13.59 -8.67
C SER A 259 23.73 13.17 -8.77
N VAL A 260 24.65 14.09 -8.45
CA VAL A 260 26.10 13.79 -8.42
C VAL A 260 26.46 12.90 -7.22
N ILE A 261 25.98 13.26 -6.00
CA ILE A 261 26.28 12.51 -4.78
C ILE A 261 25.85 11.04 -4.89
N PHE A 262 24.66 10.80 -5.46
CA PHE A 262 24.08 9.45 -5.53
C PHE A 262 24.25 8.77 -6.90
N ASP A 263 25.02 9.36 -7.81
CA ASP A 263 25.24 8.82 -9.16
C ASP A 263 23.91 8.38 -9.83
N ILE A 264 22.98 9.31 -9.95
CA ILE A 264 21.67 9.13 -10.56
C ILE A 264 21.36 10.33 -11.45
N SER A 265 20.80 10.12 -12.66
CA SER A 265 20.45 11.26 -13.51
C SER A 265 19.39 12.16 -12.85
N GLN A 266 19.45 13.47 -13.11
CA GLN A 266 18.49 14.41 -12.55
C GLN A 266 17.04 14.08 -12.92
N THR A 267 16.81 13.62 -14.15
CA THR A 267 15.49 13.21 -14.64
C THR A 267 15.01 11.97 -13.88
N THR A 268 15.83 10.92 -13.83
CA THR A 268 15.50 9.69 -13.11
C THR A 268 15.24 9.96 -11.63
N LEU A 269 16.05 10.81 -10.98
CA LEU A 269 15.82 11.18 -9.57
C LEU A 269 14.48 11.88 -9.37
N LYS A 270 14.12 12.86 -10.23
CA LYS A 270 12.82 13.56 -10.14
C LYS A 270 11.65 12.62 -10.32
N ASP A 271 11.70 11.77 -11.34
CA ASP A 271 10.61 10.88 -11.71
C ASP A 271 10.45 9.75 -10.68
N CYS A 272 11.56 9.14 -10.26
CA CYS A 272 11.55 8.10 -9.23
C CYS A 272 11.09 8.68 -7.88
N PHE A 273 11.59 9.84 -7.47
CA PHE A 273 11.19 10.49 -6.22
C PHE A 273 9.68 10.84 -6.22
N LYS A 274 9.19 11.44 -7.31
CA LYS A 274 7.76 11.73 -7.45
C LYS A 274 6.92 10.45 -7.43
N SER A 275 7.43 9.39 -8.03
CA SER A 275 6.73 8.10 -8.08
C SER A 275 6.67 7.42 -6.71
N LEU A 276 7.78 7.43 -5.94
CA LEU A 276 7.85 6.87 -4.59
C LEU A 276 7.00 7.65 -3.59
N TYR A 277 7.16 8.98 -3.56
CA TYR A 277 6.62 9.84 -2.49
C TYR A 277 5.39 10.64 -2.91
N GLY A 278 4.87 10.43 -4.11
CA GLY A 278 3.63 11.05 -4.62
C GLY A 278 3.77 12.51 -5.03
N LYS A 279 4.89 13.17 -4.76
CA LYS A 279 5.12 14.60 -5.02
C LYS A 279 6.58 14.92 -5.35
N PRO A 280 6.86 16.04 -6.05
CA PRO A 280 8.23 16.46 -6.35
C PRO A 280 9.06 16.64 -5.09
N LEU A 281 10.38 16.37 -5.17
CA LEU A 281 11.32 16.40 -4.05
C LEU A 281 11.25 17.72 -3.24
N TYR A 282 11.25 18.86 -3.91
CA TYR A 282 11.19 20.14 -3.18
C TYR A 282 9.85 20.41 -2.49
N THR A 283 8.75 19.91 -3.06
CA THR A 283 7.43 19.98 -2.42
C THR A 283 7.41 19.11 -1.18
N TRP A 284 7.93 17.89 -1.30
CA TRP A 284 8.06 16.95 -0.20
C TRP A 284 8.94 17.52 0.92
N LEU A 285 10.14 18.01 0.58
CA LEU A 285 11.07 18.59 1.58
C LEU A 285 10.45 19.80 2.30
N LYS A 286 9.74 20.66 1.57
CA LYS A 286 9.06 21.80 2.18
C LYS A 286 7.98 21.37 3.18
N GLU A 287 7.17 20.39 2.82
CA GLU A 287 6.14 19.84 3.72
C GLU A 287 6.76 19.14 4.94
N TYR A 288 7.82 18.39 4.74
CA TYR A 288 8.56 17.74 5.81
C TYR A 288 9.13 18.76 6.78
N ARG A 289 9.76 19.85 6.29
CA ARG A 289 10.26 20.95 7.11
C ARG A 289 9.16 21.61 7.96
N ILE A 290 7.98 21.84 7.38
CA ILE A 290 6.87 22.41 8.13
C ILE A 290 6.29 21.43 9.15
N GLY A 291 6.22 20.13 8.81
CA GLY A 291 5.85 19.08 9.75
C GLY A 291 6.76 19.07 10.98
N ARG A 292 8.09 19.04 10.77
CA ARG A 292 9.07 19.12 11.85
C ARG A 292 8.99 20.42 12.66
N ALA A 293 8.73 21.54 11.99
CA ALA A 293 8.51 22.81 12.68
C ALA A 293 7.28 22.78 13.61
N ARG A 294 6.21 22.12 13.21
CA ARG A 294 5.01 21.94 14.05
C ARG A 294 5.34 21.13 15.31
N GLU A 295 6.10 20.05 15.16
CA GLU A 295 6.56 19.23 16.30
C GLU A 295 7.40 20.08 17.25
N TYR A 296 8.41 20.84 16.77
CA TYR A 296 9.20 21.72 17.61
C TYR A 296 8.36 22.80 18.29
N LEU A 297 7.40 23.42 17.59
CA LEU A 297 6.50 24.40 18.17
C LEU A 297 5.63 23.82 19.29
N THR A 298 5.35 22.54 19.25
CA THR A 298 4.53 21.82 20.23
C THR A 298 5.35 21.29 21.40
N GLU A 299 6.57 20.82 21.17
CA GLU A 299 7.34 20.04 22.13
C GLU A 299 8.52 20.83 22.76
N ARG A 300 8.97 21.92 22.13
CA ARG A 300 10.20 22.62 22.48
C ARG A 300 9.93 24.09 22.87
N ASP A 301 9.50 24.29 24.10
CA ASP A 301 9.25 25.63 24.64
C ASP A 301 10.54 26.47 24.83
N ASP A 302 11.70 25.80 24.85
CA ASP A 302 13.04 26.37 24.95
C ASP A 302 13.53 27.02 23.63
N MET A 303 12.93 26.70 22.48
CA MET A 303 13.34 27.23 21.19
C MET A 303 12.52 28.46 20.78
N THR A 304 13.20 29.51 20.33
CA THR A 304 12.52 30.67 19.69
C THR A 304 12.00 30.29 18.29
N ILE A 305 11.12 31.13 17.72
CA ILE A 305 10.67 30.94 16.32
C ILE A 305 11.85 31.05 15.35
N CYS A 306 12.86 31.85 15.70
CA CYS A 306 14.09 31.96 14.91
C CYS A 306 14.87 30.65 14.92
N ASP A 307 15.11 30.09 16.10
CA ASP A 307 15.84 28.82 16.26
C ASP A 307 15.14 27.67 15.50
N ILE A 308 13.81 27.59 15.59
CA ILE A 308 13.02 26.60 14.85
C ILE A 308 13.16 26.82 13.34
N SER A 309 13.07 28.07 12.88
CA SER A 309 13.24 28.41 11.48
C SER A 309 14.57 27.94 10.92
N GLU A 310 15.65 28.15 11.66
CA GLU A 310 17.01 27.70 11.29
C GLU A 310 17.13 26.18 11.36
N ALA A 311 16.66 25.56 12.43
CA ALA A 311 16.69 24.10 12.63
C ALA A 311 15.98 23.32 11.51
N VAL A 312 14.94 23.91 10.91
CA VAL A 312 14.24 23.30 9.77
C VAL A 312 14.71 23.83 8.40
N GLY A 313 15.85 24.54 8.35
CA GLY A 313 16.56 24.91 7.11
C GLY A 313 16.03 26.16 6.39
N TYR A 314 15.43 27.11 7.12
CA TYR A 314 15.09 28.40 6.56
C TYR A 314 16.09 29.47 7.02
N LYS A 315 16.77 30.13 6.07
CA LYS A 315 17.71 31.22 6.34
C LYS A 315 17.04 32.54 6.73
N SER A 316 15.71 32.62 6.63
CA SER A 316 14.93 33.82 6.92
C SER A 316 13.65 33.43 7.64
N GLN A 317 13.50 33.93 8.87
CA GLN A 317 12.30 33.76 9.68
C GLN A 317 11.05 34.30 8.97
N ALA A 318 11.17 35.40 8.20
CA ALA A 318 10.05 35.95 7.44
C ALA A 318 9.58 34.99 6.34
N LYS A 319 10.52 34.36 5.59
CA LYS A 319 10.17 33.31 4.59
C LYS A 319 9.57 32.09 5.26
N PHE A 320 10.11 31.65 6.39
CA PHE A 320 9.55 30.56 7.18
C PHE A 320 8.11 30.87 7.59
N GLY A 321 7.87 32.02 8.22
CA GLY A 321 6.55 32.45 8.68
C GLY A 321 5.50 32.49 7.55
N ALA A 322 5.90 33.00 6.38
CA ALA A 322 5.01 33.04 5.21
C ALA A 322 4.64 31.65 4.69
N VAL A 323 5.63 30.75 4.60
CA VAL A 323 5.40 29.35 4.17
C VAL A 323 4.56 28.61 5.20
N PHE A 324 4.87 28.74 6.47
CA PHE A 324 4.14 28.09 7.57
C PHE A 324 2.67 28.55 7.58
N LYS A 325 2.41 29.86 7.53
CA LYS A 325 1.04 30.40 7.45
C LYS A 325 0.28 29.89 6.25
N LYS A 326 0.94 29.83 5.06
CA LYS A 326 0.31 29.29 3.85
C LYS A 326 -0.09 27.81 4.01
N MET A 327 0.68 27.01 4.74
CA MET A 327 0.44 25.57 4.87
C MET A 327 -0.44 25.20 6.07
N CYS A 328 -0.35 25.97 7.16
CA CYS A 328 -1.06 25.68 8.41
C CYS A 328 -2.27 26.61 8.66
N GLY A 329 -2.47 27.64 7.81
CA GLY A 329 -3.56 28.61 7.97
C GLY A 329 -3.28 29.70 9.00
N MET A 330 -2.24 29.57 9.84
CA MET A 330 -1.88 30.50 10.92
C MET A 330 -0.37 30.67 11.04
N THR A 331 0.07 31.73 11.72
CA THR A 331 1.51 31.97 11.96
C THR A 331 2.11 30.97 12.95
N PRO A 332 3.45 30.79 12.97
CA PRO A 332 4.10 29.93 13.95
C PRO A 332 3.80 30.31 15.40
N ASN A 333 3.71 31.61 15.72
CA ASN A 333 3.36 32.09 17.04
C ASN A 333 1.92 31.74 17.42
N GLU A 334 0.95 31.97 16.52
CA GLU A 334 -0.45 31.57 16.75
C GLU A 334 -0.57 30.06 16.95
N TYR A 335 0.20 29.26 16.19
CA TYR A 335 0.21 27.80 16.31
C TYR A 335 0.74 27.34 17.69
N ARG A 336 1.84 27.96 18.15
CA ARG A 336 2.39 27.68 19.49
C ARG A 336 1.40 28.02 20.59
N ASN A 337 0.73 29.16 20.49
CA ASN A 337 -0.22 29.65 21.51
C ASN A 337 -1.52 28.85 21.57
N GLN A 338 -1.87 28.04 20.55
CA GLN A 338 -3.03 27.13 20.61
C GLN A 338 -2.83 25.92 21.55
N LYS A 339 -1.60 25.71 22.03
CA LYS A 339 -1.27 24.66 23.00
C LYS A 339 -1.70 24.99 24.43
N HIS A 340 -2.03 26.24 24.69
CA HIS A 340 -2.50 26.75 25.98
C HIS A 340 -3.92 27.26 25.86
#